data_b5e873301e4d2c2bbfefd349faedae61
#
_entry.id   b5e873301e4d2c2bbfefd349faedae61
#
_cell.length_a   1.000
_cell.length_b   1.000
_cell.length_c   1.000
_cell.angle_alpha   90.00
_cell.angle_beta   90.00
_cell.angle_gamma   90.00
#
_symmetry.space_group_name_H-M   'P 1'
#
loop_
_entity.id
_entity.type
_entity.pdbx_description
1 polymer ?
#
loop_
_entity_poly.entity_id
_entity_poly.type
_entity_poly.pdbx_seq_one_letter_code
_entity_poly.pdbx_strand_id
1 'polypeptide(L)'
;MRVLFDIDTHDYDTNGKRLIRPSARSIIIRNGTILMVHSVLYDYYKFPGGGFEENESVSQALARETLEEAGVSIVPGSEREYGIVHRIQSGHGADIFEQDNYYFFVDIDENSSGQDLDEYEQEEHFTPVWIDPEAALTANSKPDHGPKDPVMIDRETRVLKMLIDEGYFSPNRQ
;
A
#
# COMPACT_ATOMS: atom_id res chain seq x y z
N MET A 1 13.10 -10.52 5.23
CA MET A 1 11.88 -9.76 5.58
C MET A 1 10.93 -10.65 6.37
N ARG A 2 10.31 -10.17 7.47
CA ARG A 2 9.33 -10.93 8.27
C ARG A 2 7.99 -11.02 7.53
N VAL A 3 7.29 -12.16 7.66
CA VAL A 3 5.89 -12.28 7.25
C VAL A 3 5.02 -11.58 8.31
N LEU A 4 4.19 -10.63 7.88
CA LEU A 4 3.25 -9.92 8.76
C LEU A 4 2.02 -10.79 8.99
N PHE A 5 1.40 -11.25 7.93
CA PHE A 5 0.29 -12.18 7.90
C PHE A 5 0.04 -12.66 6.47
N ASP A 6 -0.78 -13.72 6.36
CA ASP A 6 -1.29 -14.23 5.11
C ASP A 6 -2.78 -13.90 4.96
N ILE A 7 -3.22 -13.68 3.72
CA ILE A 7 -4.62 -13.56 3.33
C ILE A 7 -4.88 -14.63 2.27
N ASP A 8 -5.69 -15.62 2.60
CA ASP A 8 -6.16 -16.64 1.67
C ASP A 8 -7.68 -16.70 1.74
N THR A 9 -8.35 -16.31 0.66
CA THR A 9 -9.80 -16.25 0.61
C THR A 9 -10.44 -17.61 0.34
N HIS A 10 -9.66 -18.60 -0.12
CA HIS A 10 -10.14 -19.94 -0.49
C HIS A 10 -11.32 -19.94 -1.47
N ASP A 11 -11.46 -18.90 -2.29
CA ASP A 11 -12.58 -18.68 -3.24
C ASP A 11 -12.21 -18.96 -4.70
N TYR A 12 -11.10 -19.68 -4.92
CA TYR A 12 -10.52 -19.99 -6.23
C TYR A 12 -10.40 -21.49 -6.49
N ASP A 13 -10.37 -21.89 -7.78
CA ASP A 13 -10.02 -23.26 -8.17
C ASP A 13 -8.50 -23.44 -8.09
N THR A 14 -8.04 -24.34 -7.23
CA THR A 14 -6.60 -24.65 -7.03
C THR A 14 -5.89 -25.16 -8.29
N ASN A 15 -6.64 -25.68 -9.28
CA ASN A 15 -6.12 -26.10 -10.58
C ASN A 15 -6.19 -25.00 -11.65
N GLY A 16 -6.70 -23.82 -11.29
CA GLY A 16 -6.91 -22.71 -12.18
C GLY A 16 -5.61 -22.03 -12.63
N LYS A 17 -5.74 -21.15 -13.63
CA LYS A 17 -4.64 -20.31 -14.09
C LYS A 17 -4.24 -19.31 -13.02
N ARG A 18 -2.95 -19.26 -12.70
CA ARG A 18 -2.38 -18.37 -11.69
C ARG A 18 -1.74 -17.14 -12.32
N LEU A 19 -2.03 -15.97 -11.76
CA LEU A 19 -1.31 -14.72 -11.99
C LEU A 19 -0.56 -14.35 -10.72
N ILE A 20 0.76 -14.26 -10.79
CA ILE A 20 1.63 -13.80 -9.69
C ILE A 20 2.07 -12.38 -10.02
N ARG A 21 1.73 -11.41 -9.15
CA ARG A 21 2.08 -10.00 -9.35
C ARG A 21 2.53 -9.36 -8.03
N PRO A 22 3.83 -9.39 -7.71
CA PRO A 22 4.36 -8.75 -6.51
C PRO A 22 4.11 -7.24 -6.51
N SER A 23 4.08 -6.63 -5.34
CA SER A 23 3.95 -5.17 -5.17
C SER A 23 4.86 -4.65 -4.06
N ALA A 24 5.23 -3.37 -4.13
CA ALA A 24 5.98 -2.69 -3.08
C ALA A 24 5.19 -1.49 -2.54
N ARG A 25 5.27 -1.25 -1.22
CA ARG A 25 4.52 -0.22 -0.50
C ARG A 25 5.44 0.58 0.41
N SER A 26 5.30 1.90 0.36
CA SER A 26 6.08 2.84 1.18
C SER A 26 5.35 3.19 2.48
N ILE A 27 6.06 3.05 3.60
CA ILE A 27 5.64 3.55 4.91
C ILE A 27 6.42 4.82 5.17
N ILE A 28 5.73 5.96 5.17
CA ILE A 28 6.33 7.29 5.29
C ILE A 28 5.70 7.97 6.50
N ILE A 29 6.46 8.07 7.60
CA ILE A 29 5.98 8.60 8.88
C ILE A 29 6.73 9.89 9.20
N ARG A 30 6.00 10.93 9.63
CA ARG A 30 6.56 12.22 10.06
C ARG A 30 5.70 12.82 11.17
N ASN A 31 6.32 13.24 12.26
CA ASN A 31 5.66 13.95 13.36
C ASN A 31 4.37 13.26 13.87
N GLY A 32 4.38 11.91 13.95
CA GLY A 32 3.23 11.14 14.41
C GLY A 32 2.11 10.96 13.38
N THR A 33 2.28 11.50 12.15
CA THR A 33 1.37 11.27 11.00
C THR A 33 1.99 10.33 9.98
N ILE A 34 1.17 9.84 9.07
CA ILE A 34 1.59 8.99 7.96
C ILE A 34 1.16 9.61 6.63
N LEU A 35 2.00 9.53 5.61
CA LEU A 35 1.62 9.87 4.25
C LEU A 35 0.90 8.67 3.62
N MET A 36 -0.35 8.85 3.26
CA MET A 36 -1.16 7.85 2.56
C MET A 36 -1.81 8.44 1.32
N VAL A 37 -2.20 7.59 0.39
CA VAL A 37 -3.02 7.96 -0.77
C VAL A 37 -4.48 7.77 -0.39
N HIS A 38 -5.25 8.85 -0.45
CA HIS A 38 -6.70 8.86 -0.22
C HIS A 38 -7.46 8.71 -1.53
N SER A 39 -8.25 7.67 -1.68
CA SER A 39 -9.29 7.60 -2.70
C SER A 39 -10.47 8.47 -2.25
N VAL A 40 -10.60 9.67 -2.80
CA VAL A 40 -11.65 10.62 -2.39
C VAL A 40 -13.03 10.10 -2.78
N LEU A 41 -13.14 9.39 -3.91
CA LEU A 41 -14.41 8.86 -4.41
C LEU A 41 -14.98 7.75 -3.52
N TYR A 42 -14.13 6.88 -2.97
CA TYR A 42 -14.54 5.69 -2.21
C TYR A 42 -14.14 5.73 -0.74
N ASP A 43 -13.51 6.84 -0.30
CA ASP A 43 -13.15 7.15 1.09
C ASP A 43 -12.37 6.03 1.80
N TYR A 44 -11.28 5.59 1.16
CA TYR A 44 -10.29 4.71 1.79
C TYR A 44 -8.87 5.26 1.62
N TYR A 45 -7.97 4.77 2.44
CA TYR A 45 -6.55 5.13 2.45
C TYR A 45 -5.70 3.89 2.16
N LYS A 46 -4.68 4.05 1.31
CA LYS A 46 -3.68 3.02 1.02
C LYS A 46 -2.28 3.57 1.17
N PHE A 47 -1.31 2.70 1.44
CA PHE A 47 0.10 3.06 1.38
C PHE A 47 0.47 3.37 -0.09
N PRO A 48 1.28 4.42 -0.36
CA PRO A 48 1.81 4.67 -1.69
C PRO A 48 2.55 3.44 -2.20
N GLY A 49 2.26 3.03 -3.45
CA GLY A 49 2.90 1.87 -4.03
C GLY A 49 1.95 0.99 -4.84
N GLY A 50 2.54 0.14 -5.69
CA GLY A 50 1.83 -0.71 -6.63
C GLY A 50 2.60 -1.92 -7.09
N GLY A 51 2.17 -2.50 -8.20
CA GLY A 51 2.75 -3.71 -8.77
C GLY A 51 4.07 -3.47 -9.48
N PHE A 52 4.92 -4.51 -9.53
CA PHE A 52 6.16 -4.44 -10.29
C PHE A 52 5.89 -4.45 -11.79
N GLU A 53 6.69 -3.70 -12.53
CA GLU A 53 6.81 -3.82 -13.97
C GLU A 53 7.79 -4.93 -14.36
N GLU A 54 7.81 -5.27 -15.66
CA GLU A 54 8.69 -6.32 -16.17
C GLU A 54 10.17 -5.96 -15.93
N ASN A 55 10.91 -6.87 -15.32
CA ASN A 55 12.32 -6.72 -14.94
C ASN A 55 12.61 -5.61 -13.92
N GLU A 56 11.63 -5.11 -13.20
CA GLU A 56 11.78 -4.11 -12.18
C GLU A 56 12.22 -4.75 -10.84
N SER A 57 13.19 -4.14 -10.17
CA SER A 57 13.57 -4.50 -8.81
C SER A 57 12.60 -3.89 -7.79
N VAL A 58 12.58 -4.44 -6.57
CA VAL A 58 11.77 -3.91 -5.46
C VAL A 58 11.99 -2.42 -5.23
N SER A 59 13.26 -1.98 -5.18
CA SER A 59 13.59 -0.55 -4.95
C SER A 59 13.15 0.35 -6.10
N GLN A 60 13.20 -0.16 -7.35
CA GLN A 60 12.72 0.60 -8.51
C GLN A 60 11.20 0.75 -8.48
N ALA A 61 10.46 -0.34 -8.27
CA ALA A 61 9.01 -0.30 -8.14
C ALA A 61 8.57 0.63 -7.00
N LEU A 62 9.22 0.51 -5.84
CA LEU A 62 8.94 1.34 -4.67
C LEU A 62 9.14 2.83 -4.98
N ALA A 63 10.26 3.19 -5.64
CA ALA A 63 10.57 4.58 -5.99
C ALA A 63 9.61 5.15 -7.05
N ARG A 64 9.34 4.39 -8.13
CA ARG A 64 8.43 4.78 -9.20
C ARG A 64 7.02 5.01 -8.66
N GLU A 65 6.44 4.02 -8.02
CA GLU A 65 5.07 4.07 -7.50
C GLU A 65 4.87 5.17 -6.44
N THR A 66 5.86 5.36 -5.55
CA THR A 66 5.79 6.43 -4.55
C THR A 66 5.81 7.81 -5.20
N LEU A 67 6.60 7.97 -6.27
CA LEU A 67 6.63 9.20 -7.04
C LEU A 67 5.31 9.44 -7.79
N GLU A 68 4.80 8.44 -8.50
CA GLU A 68 3.56 8.50 -9.27
C GLU A 68 2.35 8.82 -8.41
N GLU A 69 2.15 8.07 -7.32
CA GLU A 69 0.96 8.19 -6.48
C GLU A 69 1.04 9.31 -5.42
N ALA A 70 2.20 9.52 -4.82
CA ALA A 70 2.36 10.50 -3.74
C ALA A 70 3.12 11.77 -4.14
N GLY A 71 3.71 11.83 -5.34
CA GLY A 71 4.44 12.99 -5.85
C GLY A 71 5.73 13.30 -5.08
N VAL A 72 6.28 12.33 -4.35
CA VAL A 72 7.50 12.50 -3.55
C VAL A 72 8.56 11.48 -3.94
N SER A 73 9.82 11.90 -3.94
CA SER A 73 10.96 11.03 -4.23
C SER A 73 11.48 10.37 -2.96
N ILE A 74 11.78 9.07 -3.03
CA ILE A 74 12.47 8.36 -1.96
C ILE A 74 13.94 8.77 -1.94
N VAL A 75 14.51 8.98 -0.75
CA VAL A 75 15.95 9.16 -0.58
C VAL A 75 16.64 7.82 -0.86
N PRO A 76 17.52 7.74 -1.88
CA PRO A 76 18.15 6.48 -2.25
C PRO A 76 18.90 5.80 -1.08
N GLY A 77 18.62 4.53 -0.86
CA GLY A 77 19.24 3.74 0.21
C GLY A 77 18.63 3.95 1.60
N SER A 78 17.51 4.65 1.69
CA SER A 78 16.78 4.83 2.95
C SER A 78 15.81 3.69 3.26
N GLU A 79 15.63 2.77 2.32
CA GLU A 79 14.66 1.69 2.42
C GLU A 79 15.01 0.73 3.57
N ARG A 80 14.11 0.57 4.51
CA ARG A 80 14.20 -0.35 5.63
C ARG A 80 13.02 -1.30 5.63
N GLU A 81 13.31 -2.59 5.60
CA GLU A 81 12.28 -3.63 5.57
C GLU A 81 11.35 -3.54 6.80
N TYR A 82 10.05 -3.50 6.56
CA TYR A 82 9.04 -3.70 7.61
C TYR A 82 8.50 -5.13 7.60
N GLY A 83 7.99 -5.59 6.46
CA GLY A 83 7.48 -6.94 6.34
C GLY A 83 6.78 -7.23 5.01
N ILE A 84 6.29 -8.45 4.89
CA ILE A 84 5.58 -8.94 3.70
C ILE A 84 4.21 -9.44 4.09
N VAL A 85 3.20 -9.13 3.28
CA VAL A 85 1.87 -9.74 3.33
C VAL A 85 1.70 -10.60 2.09
N HIS A 86 1.54 -11.89 2.28
CA HIS A 86 1.16 -12.81 1.22
C HIS A 86 -0.34 -12.81 1.04
N ARG A 87 -0.81 -12.67 -0.20
CA ARG A 87 -2.22 -12.63 -0.56
C ARG A 87 -2.51 -13.60 -1.69
N ILE A 88 -3.56 -14.42 -1.54
CA ILE A 88 -4.08 -15.31 -2.57
C ILE A 88 -5.60 -15.26 -2.57
N GLN A 89 -6.20 -15.09 -3.76
CA GLN A 89 -7.66 -15.01 -3.96
C GLN A 89 -8.02 -15.28 -5.41
N SER A 90 -9.32 -15.36 -5.72
CA SER A 90 -9.82 -15.36 -7.10
C SER A 90 -9.77 -13.97 -7.74
N GLY A 91 -9.83 -13.91 -9.06
CA GLY A 91 -10.02 -12.66 -9.81
C GLY A 91 -8.77 -12.04 -10.41
N HIS A 92 -8.84 -10.75 -10.73
CA HIS A 92 -7.75 -9.98 -11.35
C HIS A 92 -7.25 -10.53 -12.70
N GLY A 93 -8.16 -11.06 -13.52
CA GLY A 93 -7.83 -11.54 -14.87
C GLY A 93 -7.27 -12.97 -14.94
N ALA A 94 -7.29 -13.69 -13.81
CA ALA A 94 -6.92 -15.10 -13.72
C ALA A 94 -7.86 -15.81 -12.73
N ASP A 95 -7.78 -17.16 -12.68
CA ASP A 95 -8.56 -17.93 -11.72
C ASP A 95 -8.02 -17.75 -10.30
N ILE A 96 -6.69 -17.62 -10.20
CA ILE A 96 -5.96 -17.40 -8.95
C ILE A 96 -5.08 -16.15 -9.11
N PHE A 97 -5.27 -15.17 -8.24
CA PHE A 97 -4.38 -14.03 -8.08
C PHE A 97 -3.53 -14.23 -6.83
N GLU A 98 -2.21 -14.20 -6.99
CA GLU A 98 -1.25 -14.33 -5.89
C GLU A 98 -0.34 -13.12 -5.87
N GLN A 99 -0.16 -12.53 -4.69
CA GLN A 99 0.60 -11.30 -4.52
C GLN A 99 1.38 -11.27 -3.22
N ASP A 100 2.69 -11.13 -3.33
CA ASP A 100 3.55 -10.71 -2.23
C ASP A 100 3.58 -9.18 -2.18
N ASN A 101 3.15 -8.60 -1.07
CA ASN A 101 3.14 -7.16 -0.84
C ASN A 101 4.26 -6.81 0.13
N TYR A 102 5.32 -6.18 -0.38
CA TYR A 102 6.52 -5.79 0.36
C TYR A 102 6.35 -4.39 0.93
N TYR A 103 6.48 -4.24 2.25
CA TYR A 103 6.37 -2.96 2.95
C TYR A 103 7.74 -2.49 3.44
N PHE A 104 8.06 -1.22 3.14
CA PHE A 104 9.33 -0.59 3.52
C PHE A 104 9.08 0.75 4.17
N PHE A 105 9.76 1.02 5.29
CA PHE A 105 9.97 2.38 5.72
C PHE A 105 10.92 3.07 4.76
N VAL A 106 10.60 4.31 4.38
CA VAL A 106 11.43 5.12 3.52
C VAL A 106 11.49 6.56 4.02
N ASP A 107 12.62 7.22 3.77
CA ASP A 107 12.75 8.65 3.93
C ASP A 107 12.53 9.33 2.56
N ILE A 108 11.92 10.50 2.55
CA ILE A 108 11.56 11.20 1.32
C ILE A 108 12.29 12.54 1.19
N ASP A 109 12.58 12.92 -0.07
CA ASP A 109 12.98 14.29 -0.39
C ASP A 109 11.74 15.18 -0.45
N GLU A 110 11.82 16.39 0.15
CA GLU A 110 10.72 17.36 0.19
C GLU A 110 10.45 18.03 -1.16
N ASN A 111 11.34 17.85 -2.14
CA ASN A 111 11.13 18.33 -3.50
C ASN A 111 10.10 17.44 -4.22
N SER A 112 8.82 17.77 -4.08
CA SER A 112 7.75 17.07 -4.78
C SER A 112 7.74 17.43 -6.27
N SER A 113 7.54 16.44 -7.14
CA SER A 113 7.45 16.63 -8.59
C SER A 113 6.01 16.59 -9.13
N GLY A 114 5.02 16.47 -8.25
CA GLY A 114 3.62 16.23 -8.63
C GLY A 114 3.35 14.73 -8.88
N GLN A 115 2.07 14.38 -8.88
CA GLN A 115 1.61 13.01 -9.15
C GLN A 115 1.59 12.74 -10.66
N ASP A 116 1.79 11.47 -11.04
CA ASP A 116 1.56 10.95 -12.39
C ASP A 116 0.67 9.70 -12.29
N LEU A 117 -0.63 9.93 -12.22
CA LEU A 117 -1.64 8.94 -11.89
C LEU A 117 -2.14 8.19 -13.12
N ASP A 118 -2.34 6.90 -12.99
CA ASP A 118 -3.07 6.07 -13.94
C ASP A 118 -4.54 6.53 -14.08
N GLU A 119 -5.19 6.14 -15.19
CA GLU A 119 -6.57 6.57 -15.51
C GLU A 119 -7.55 6.27 -14.37
N TYR A 120 -7.52 5.07 -13.79
CA TYR A 120 -8.42 4.69 -12.68
C TYR A 120 -8.11 5.47 -11.39
N GLU A 121 -6.86 5.86 -11.16
CA GLU A 121 -6.44 6.65 -10.00
C GLU A 121 -6.91 8.10 -10.11
N GLN A 122 -6.88 8.63 -11.33
CA GLN A 122 -7.45 9.94 -11.65
C GLN A 122 -8.97 9.92 -11.44
N GLU A 123 -9.67 8.87 -11.90
CA GLU A 123 -11.12 8.70 -11.69
C GLU A 123 -11.49 8.61 -10.21
N GLU A 124 -10.67 7.95 -9.40
CA GLU A 124 -10.86 7.86 -7.95
C GLU A 124 -10.42 9.12 -7.19
N HIS A 125 -9.85 10.09 -7.88
CA HIS A 125 -9.28 11.30 -7.28
C HIS A 125 -8.23 10.99 -6.20
N PHE A 126 -7.26 10.14 -6.52
CA PHE A 126 -6.17 9.79 -5.60
C PHE A 126 -5.40 11.04 -5.17
N THR A 127 -5.38 11.29 -3.88
CA THR A 127 -4.76 12.47 -3.29
C THR A 127 -3.80 12.06 -2.17
N PRO A 128 -2.51 12.41 -2.23
CA PRO A 128 -1.58 12.16 -1.14
C PRO A 128 -1.91 13.09 0.04
N VAL A 129 -2.04 12.51 1.23
CA VAL A 129 -2.38 13.25 2.44
C VAL A 129 -1.55 12.77 3.63
N TRP A 130 -1.05 13.73 4.42
CA TRP A 130 -0.55 13.46 5.75
C TRP A 130 -1.74 13.36 6.71
N ILE A 131 -1.94 12.19 7.29
CA ILE A 131 -3.11 11.91 8.12
C ILE A 131 -2.71 11.30 9.46
N ASP A 132 -3.53 11.57 10.47
CA ASP A 132 -3.48 10.83 11.72
C ASP A 132 -3.80 9.34 11.46
N PRO A 133 -2.96 8.40 11.94
CA PRO A 133 -3.13 6.97 11.63
C PRO A 133 -4.46 6.39 12.14
N GLU A 134 -4.98 6.86 13.27
CA GLU A 134 -6.27 6.40 13.80
C GLU A 134 -7.44 6.92 12.95
N ALA A 135 -7.31 8.11 12.37
CA ALA A 135 -8.30 8.65 11.44
C ALA A 135 -8.36 7.83 10.15
N ALA A 136 -7.20 7.47 9.57
CA ALA A 136 -7.13 6.60 8.40
C ALA A 136 -7.68 5.19 8.70
N LEU A 137 -7.32 4.62 9.86
CA LEU A 137 -7.85 3.33 10.33
C LEU A 137 -9.38 3.37 10.46
N THR A 138 -9.93 4.44 11.02
CA THR A 138 -11.38 4.64 11.16
C THR A 138 -12.08 4.72 9.81
N ALA A 139 -11.50 5.46 8.85
CA ALA A 139 -12.05 5.56 7.51
C ALA A 139 -12.08 4.19 6.80
N ASN A 140 -10.95 3.47 6.80
CA ASN A 140 -10.85 2.14 6.17
C ASN A 140 -11.74 1.07 6.83
N SER A 141 -12.13 1.28 8.09
CA SER A 141 -13.01 0.34 8.82
C SER A 141 -14.50 0.51 8.48
N LYS A 142 -14.86 1.48 7.62
CA LYS A 142 -16.24 1.62 7.14
C LYS A 142 -16.64 0.40 6.31
N PRO A 143 -17.93 0.02 6.32
CA PRO A 143 -18.40 -1.20 5.65
C PRO A 143 -18.52 -1.07 4.13
N ASP A 144 -18.49 0.13 3.59
CA ASP A 144 -18.74 0.39 2.17
C ASP A 144 -17.68 1.33 1.57
N HIS A 145 -16.96 0.81 0.60
CA HIS A 145 -15.99 1.52 -0.23
C HIS A 145 -16.31 1.33 -1.73
N GLY A 146 -17.59 1.22 -2.05
CA GLY A 146 -18.06 1.02 -3.43
C GLY A 146 -17.57 -0.30 -4.04
N PRO A 147 -17.17 -0.31 -5.31
CA PRO A 147 -16.76 -1.52 -6.03
C PRO A 147 -15.32 -1.97 -5.72
N LYS A 148 -14.68 -1.39 -4.71
CA LYS A 148 -13.28 -1.71 -4.39
C LYS A 148 -13.14 -3.08 -3.76
N ASP A 149 -12.00 -3.70 -4.06
CA ASP A 149 -11.64 -5.00 -3.52
C ASP A 149 -11.50 -4.92 -1.98
N PRO A 150 -12.41 -5.54 -1.22
CA PRO A 150 -12.37 -5.48 0.23
C PRO A 150 -11.13 -6.14 0.82
N VAL A 151 -10.55 -7.11 0.12
CA VAL A 151 -9.31 -7.78 0.55
C VAL A 151 -8.12 -6.84 0.50
N MET A 152 -8.08 -5.94 -0.50
CA MET A 152 -7.05 -4.91 -0.58
C MET A 152 -7.19 -3.92 0.59
N ILE A 153 -8.39 -3.45 0.88
CA ILE A 153 -8.64 -2.50 1.97
C ILE A 153 -8.35 -3.14 3.34
N ASP A 154 -8.76 -4.39 3.55
CA ASP A 154 -8.44 -5.15 4.77
C ASP A 154 -6.92 -5.26 4.98
N ARG A 155 -6.17 -5.57 3.93
CA ARG A 155 -4.71 -5.63 4.00
C ARG A 155 -4.11 -4.30 4.46
N GLU A 156 -4.48 -3.17 3.81
CA GLU A 156 -3.98 -1.84 4.18
C GLU A 156 -4.33 -1.49 5.63
N THR A 157 -5.57 -1.79 6.03
CA THR A 157 -6.10 -1.55 7.37
C THR A 157 -5.32 -2.34 8.43
N ARG A 158 -5.07 -3.63 8.19
CA ARG A 158 -4.33 -4.49 9.12
C ARG A 158 -2.88 -4.07 9.26
N VAL A 159 -2.19 -3.71 8.16
CA VAL A 159 -0.82 -3.20 8.23
C VAL A 159 -0.76 -1.88 9.00
N LEU A 160 -1.67 -0.96 8.74
CA LEU A 160 -1.75 0.32 9.48
C LEU A 160 -1.98 0.08 10.98
N LYS A 161 -2.91 -0.83 11.33
CA LYS A 161 -3.16 -1.21 12.72
C LYS A 161 -1.90 -1.79 13.39
N MET A 162 -1.15 -2.64 12.70
CA MET A 162 0.10 -3.19 13.24
C MET A 162 1.12 -2.08 13.53
N LEU A 163 1.25 -1.08 12.64
CA LEU A 163 2.14 0.07 12.87
C LEU A 163 1.74 0.88 14.12
N ILE A 164 0.43 1.06 14.32
CA ILE A 164 -0.13 1.73 15.52
C ILE A 164 0.19 0.91 16.78
N ASP A 165 -0.15 -0.37 16.78
CA ASP A 165 0.05 -1.28 17.92
C ASP A 165 1.54 -1.44 18.29
N GLU A 166 2.43 -1.39 17.31
CA GLU A 166 3.89 -1.43 17.49
C GLU A 166 4.49 -0.07 17.91
N GLY A 167 3.67 0.99 18.02
CA GLY A 167 4.04 2.29 18.56
C GLY A 167 4.89 3.15 17.63
N TYR A 168 4.82 2.95 16.30
CA TYR A 168 5.59 3.75 15.33
C TYR A 168 5.19 5.23 15.29
N PHE A 169 4.04 5.59 15.80
CA PHE A 169 3.52 6.95 15.84
C PHE A 169 3.73 7.65 17.19
N SER A 170 4.32 6.95 18.16
CA SER A 170 4.58 7.50 19.50
C SER A 170 5.72 8.52 19.47
N PRO A 171 5.62 9.64 20.24
CA PRO A 171 6.62 10.71 20.25
C PRO A 171 8.05 10.27 20.62
N ASN A 172 8.20 9.14 21.30
CA ASN A 172 9.48 8.63 21.78
C ASN A 172 10.24 7.74 20.75
N ARG A 173 9.75 7.60 19.54
CA ARG A 173 10.34 6.73 18.50
C ARG A 173 10.86 7.48 17.26
N GLN A 174 10.79 8.82 17.32
CA GLN A 174 11.30 9.73 16.27
C GLN A 174 12.76 10.13 16.51
#